data_f86a396ecb23c70c31fb2d5ab08206f3
#
_entry.id   f86a396ecb23c70c31fb2d5ab08206f3
#
_cell.length_a   1.000
_cell.length_b   1.000
_cell.length_c   1.000
_cell.angle_alpha   90.00
_cell.angle_beta   90.00
_cell.angle_gamma   90.00
#
_symmetry.space_group_name_H-M   'P 1'
#
loop_
_entity.id
_entity.type
_entity.pdbx_description
1 polymer ?
#
loop_
_entity_poly.entity_id
_entity_poly.type
_entity_poly.pdbx_seq_one_letter_code
_entity_poly.pdbx_strand_id
1 'polypeptide(L)'
;MNGKVNVVEEYRIYEELDLGEIVLDGDEVRVQDVTRKVIAEISLKVYVNGVELVSVLCLNQNQEELALGLLYNEGVINDVSDIENIFFNDKMLAVMVSLKEGVVVNRQESLRSLTTGCGKCYTYINPLKQSQYATIETDSSFSIRNLLKMMGEFVSRSVIYRDIGGVHSVLFHADDVEILVEDIGRHNCFDKISGRIIKEGRTDLFRRAVVCVSGRISSEIMAKIIRMGVPVLVSKSTPTTAAVRLAREHNVTVLGYVRKDGGYIYSVPERLVP
;
A
#
# COMPACT_ATOMS: atom_id res chain seq x y z
N MET A 1 -29.38 24.65 -29.45
CA MET A 1 -29.52 23.83 -28.24
C MET A 1 -28.16 23.22 -27.93
N ASN A 2 -27.41 23.87 -27.01
CA ASN A 2 -26.07 23.46 -26.67
C ASN A 2 -26.17 22.39 -25.56
N GLY A 3 -25.95 21.15 -25.92
CA GLY A 3 -25.78 20.06 -24.96
C GLY A 3 -24.47 20.26 -24.19
N LYS A 4 -24.56 20.67 -22.92
CA LYS A 4 -23.44 20.58 -21.97
C LYS A 4 -23.16 19.10 -21.74
N VAL A 5 -22.07 18.61 -22.30
CA VAL A 5 -21.46 17.34 -21.88
C VAL A 5 -21.02 17.57 -20.45
N ASN A 6 -21.67 16.90 -19.48
CA ASN A 6 -21.17 16.82 -18.11
C ASN A 6 -19.82 16.09 -18.18
N VAL A 7 -18.74 16.85 -18.09
CA VAL A 7 -17.41 16.33 -17.78
C VAL A 7 -17.52 15.81 -16.35
N VAL A 8 -17.47 14.49 -16.19
CA VAL A 8 -17.23 13.83 -14.90
C VAL A 8 -15.99 14.49 -14.33
N GLU A 9 -16.08 15.15 -13.18
CA GLU A 9 -14.92 15.69 -12.48
C GLU A 9 -13.94 14.54 -12.26
N GLU A 10 -12.87 14.53 -13.03
CA GLU A 10 -11.75 13.62 -12.82
C GLU A 10 -11.25 13.88 -11.40
N TYR A 11 -11.24 12.86 -10.55
CA TYR A 11 -10.82 12.95 -9.15
C TYR A 11 -9.44 13.58 -9.07
N ARG A 12 -9.37 14.84 -8.60
CA ARG A 12 -8.10 15.57 -8.54
C ARG A 12 -7.24 14.96 -7.44
N ILE A 13 -6.07 14.46 -7.83
CA ILE A 13 -5.05 13.96 -6.89
C ILE A 13 -4.03 15.05 -6.53
N TYR A 14 -4.11 16.23 -7.14
CA TYR A 14 -3.29 17.39 -6.86
C TYR A 14 -4.05 18.69 -7.12
N GLU A 15 -3.57 19.75 -6.53
CA GLU A 15 -3.97 21.14 -6.84
C GLU A 15 -2.76 21.91 -7.35
N GLU A 16 -2.99 22.93 -8.19
CA GLU A 16 -1.96 23.87 -8.61
C GLU A 16 -1.99 25.09 -7.69
N LEU A 17 -0.85 25.33 -7.00
CA LEU A 17 -0.71 26.44 -6.06
C LEU A 17 0.41 27.37 -6.50
N ASP A 18 0.21 28.67 -6.30
CA ASP A 18 1.24 29.68 -6.48
C ASP A 18 2.10 29.73 -5.21
N LEU A 19 3.41 29.53 -5.39
CA LEU A 19 4.40 29.35 -4.31
C LEU A 19 5.63 30.19 -4.60
N GLY A 20 6.40 30.51 -3.55
CA GLY A 20 7.73 31.09 -3.68
C GLY A 20 8.80 30.00 -3.84
N GLU A 21 9.50 29.96 -4.95
CA GLU A 21 10.64 29.06 -5.16
C GLU A 21 11.92 29.77 -4.69
N ILE A 22 12.66 29.10 -3.80
CA ILE A 22 13.97 29.58 -3.35
C ILE A 22 15.03 29.07 -4.32
N VAL A 23 15.77 29.97 -4.94
CA VAL A 23 16.89 29.65 -5.85
C VAL A 23 18.18 30.17 -5.23
N LEU A 24 19.19 29.30 -5.13
CA LEU A 24 20.55 29.64 -4.73
C LEU A 24 21.42 29.76 -5.99
N ASP A 25 21.96 30.95 -6.23
CA ASP A 25 22.85 31.25 -7.34
C ASP A 25 24.17 31.76 -6.78
N GLY A 26 25.17 30.89 -6.64
CA GLY A 26 26.37 31.15 -5.85
C GLY A 26 26.03 31.42 -4.39
N ASP A 27 26.40 32.61 -3.88
CA ASP A 27 26.08 33.07 -2.52
C ASP A 27 24.75 33.88 -2.43
N GLU A 28 24.11 34.14 -3.56
CA GLU A 28 22.86 34.92 -3.60
C GLU A 28 21.65 33.99 -3.46
N VAL A 29 20.73 34.39 -2.57
CA VAL A 29 19.41 33.76 -2.41
C VAL A 29 18.38 34.63 -3.09
N ARG A 30 17.61 34.04 -4.01
CA ARG A 30 16.47 34.70 -4.67
C ARG A 30 15.19 33.92 -4.39
N VAL A 31 14.09 34.64 -4.33
CA VAL A 31 12.74 34.06 -4.28
C VAL A 31 12.00 34.50 -5.53
N GLN A 32 11.42 33.54 -6.23
CA GLN A 32 10.61 33.81 -7.43
C GLN A 32 9.25 33.10 -7.33
N ASP A 33 8.21 33.69 -7.91
CA ASP A 33 6.88 33.10 -7.94
C ASP A 33 6.86 31.98 -8.99
N VAL A 34 6.31 30.83 -8.59
CA VAL A 34 6.12 29.67 -9.45
C VAL A 34 4.78 28.99 -9.14
N THR A 35 4.15 28.42 -10.14
CA THR A 35 2.98 27.54 -9.94
C THR A 35 3.45 26.08 -9.89
N ARG A 36 3.07 25.35 -8.85
CA ARG A 36 3.45 23.93 -8.64
C ARG A 36 2.26 23.08 -8.31
N LYS A 37 2.30 21.82 -8.75
CA LYS A 37 1.38 20.78 -8.32
C LYS A 37 1.69 20.35 -6.91
N VAL A 38 0.68 20.35 -6.05
CA VAL A 38 0.76 19.91 -4.65
C VAL A 38 -0.28 18.81 -4.45
N ILE A 39 0.10 17.72 -3.80
CA ILE A 39 -0.78 16.56 -3.55
C ILE A 39 -2.03 17.00 -2.78
N ALA A 40 -3.19 16.61 -3.29
CA ALA A 40 -4.48 16.74 -2.62
C ALA A 40 -4.80 15.44 -1.86
N GLU A 41 -5.05 15.55 -0.56
CA GLU A 41 -5.46 14.43 0.27
C GLU A 41 -6.95 14.48 0.58
N ILE A 42 -7.58 13.32 0.72
CA ILE A 42 -8.94 13.19 1.22
C ILE A 42 -8.97 12.36 2.50
N SER A 43 -9.98 12.61 3.34
CA SER A 43 -10.30 11.75 4.48
C SER A 43 -11.39 10.76 4.06
N LEU A 44 -10.97 9.57 3.61
CA LEU A 44 -11.88 8.50 3.19
C LEU A 44 -12.44 7.78 4.41
N LYS A 45 -13.76 7.74 4.54
CA LYS A 45 -14.46 6.98 5.57
C LYS A 45 -14.78 5.58 5.08
N VAL A 46 -14.57 4.59 5.92
CA VAL A 46 -14.95 3.19 5.63
C VAL A 46 -16.06 2.77 6.59
N TYR A 47 -17.23 2.47 6.02
CA TYR A 47 -18.38 1.96 6.76
C TYR A 47 -18.52 0.47 6.51
N VAL A 48 -18.80 -0.28 7.58
CA VAL A 48 -19.11 -1.72 7.51
C VAL A 48 -20.46 -1.95 8.18
N ASN A 49 -21.41 -2.51 7.44
CA ASN A 49 -22.78 -2.74 7.88
C ASN A 49 -23.41 -1.47 8.50
N GLY A 50 -23.23 -0.32 7.84
CA GLY A 50 -23.80 0.98 8.25
C GLY A 50 -23.07 1.67 9.41
N VAL A 51 -21.96 1.12 9.93
CA VAL A 51 -21.22 1.72 11.04
C VAL A 51 -19.84 2.12 10.58
N GLU A 52 -19.42 3.37 10.86
CA GLU A 52 -18.07 3.85 10.56
C GLU A 52 -17.03 3.02 11.32
N LEU A 53 -16.14 2.39 10.58
CA LEU A 53 -15.04 1.60 11.13
C LEU A 53 -13.80 2.47 11.33
N VAL A 54 -13.42 3.25 10.31
CA VAL A 54 -12.19 4.05 10.29
C VAL A 54 -12.30 5.17 9.25
N SER A 55 -11.53 6.24 9.46
CA SER A 55 -11.21 7.26 8.47
C SER A 55 -9.73 7.18 8.10
N VAL A 56 -9.41 7.20 6.81
CA VAL A 56 -8.05 7.07 6.27
C VAL A 56 -7.71 8.28 5.39
N LEU A 57 -6.59 8.95 5.67
CA LEU A 57 -6.06 9.96 4.76
C LEU A 57 -5.39 9.25 3.58
N CYS A 58 -5.83 9.56 2.36
CA CYS A 58 -5.35 8.93 1.13
C CYS A 58 -5.46 9.84 -0.08
N LEU A 59 -4.86 9.42 -1.20
CA LEU A 59 -5.17 10.00 -2.50
C LEU A 59 -6.58 9.61 -2.95
N ASN A 60 -7.25 10.54 -3.64
CA ASN A 60 -8.61 10.35 -4.16
C ASN A 60 -8.64 9.42 -5.39
N GLN A 61 -8.14 8.21 -5.22
CA GLN A 61 -8.12 7.15 -6.24
C GLN A 61 -8.13 5.76 -5.61
N ASN A 62 -8.76 4.78 -6.27
CA ASN A 62 -8.84 3.38 -5.83
C ASN A 62 -9.44 3.22 -4.41
N GLN A 63 -10.53 3.93 -4.12
CA GLN A 63 -11.12 3.99 -2.78
C GLN A 63 -11.73 2.67 -2.35
N GLU A 64 -12.42 1.96 -3.26
CA GLU A 64 -12.99 0.64 -2.96
C GLU A 64 -11.90 -0.39 -2.72
N GLU A 65 -10.84 -0.37 -3.55
CA GLU A 65 -9.68 -1.24 -3.37
C GLU A 65 -8.98 -0.96 -2.03
N LEU A 66 -8.83 0.33 -1.66
CA LEU A 66 -8.27 0.70 -0.35
C LEU A 66 -9.09 0.13 0.80
N ALA A 67 -10.41 0.32 0.77
CA ALA A 67 -11.29 -0.18 1.82
C ALA A 67 -11.29 -1.72 1.89
N LEU A 68 -11.40 -2.39 0.74
CA LEU A 68 -11.40 -3.86 0.65
C LEU A 68 -10.09 -4.46 1.20
N GLY A 69 -8.96 -3.91 0.76
CA GLY A 69 -7.65 -4.38 1.21
C GLY A 69 -7.37 -4.08 2.68
N LEU A 70 -7.84 -2.94 3.18
CA LEU A 70 -7.78 -2.62 4.60
C LEU A 70 -8.56 -3.67 5.41
N LEU A 71 -9.80 -3.98 5.04
CA LEU A 71 -10.61 -4.98 5.73
C LEU A 71 -9.95 -6.37 5.70
N TYR A 72 -9.36 -6.75 4.59
CA TYR A 72 -8.64 -8.01 4.45
C TYR A 72 -7.37 -8.05 5.31
N ASN A 73 -6.53 -7.04 5.20
CA ASN A 73 -5.24 -6.99 5.91
C ASN A 73 -5.42 -6.88 7.42
N GLU A 74 -6.51 -6.23 7.87
CA GLU A 74 -6.88 -6.16 9.30
C GLU A 74 -7.66 -7.39 9.79
N GLY A 75 -7.93 -8.38 8.91
CA GLY A 75 -8.61 -9.62 9.26
C GLY A 75 -10.10 -9.47 9.57
N VAL A 76 -10.72 -8.40 9.07
CA VAL A 76 -12.19 -8.20 9.16
C VAL A 76 -12.90 -9.12 8.19
N ILE A 77 -12.31 -9.34 7.02
CA ILE A 77 -12.73 -10.32 6.01
C ILE A 77 -11.58 -11.27 5.68
N ASN A 78 -11.90 -12.45 5.17
CA ASN A 78 -10.91 -13.42 4.71
C ASN A 78 -10.83 -13.52 3.18
N ASP A 79 -11.93 -13.22 2.51
CA ASP A 79 -12.06 -13.31 1.05
C ASP A 79 -13.14 -12.34 0.55
N VAL A 80 -13.18 -12.08 -0.76
CA VAL A 80 -14.23 -11.27 -1.39
C VAL A 80 -15.62 -11.89 -1.22
N SER A 81 -15.69 -13.20 -1.04
CA SER A 81 -16.95 -13.93 -0.77
C SER A 81 -17.62 -13.53 0.54
N ASP A 82 -16.92 -12.91 1.48
CA ASP A 82 -17.48 -12.36 2.72
C ASP A 82 -18.29 -11.08 2.48
N ILE A 83 -18.16 -10.48 1.30
CA ILE A 83 -18.80 -9.21 0.93
C ILE A 83 -20.09 -9.48 0.16
N GLU A 84 -21.16 -8.84 0.58
CA GLU A 84 -22.42 -8.78 -0.15
C GLU A 84 -22.41 -7.62 -1.16
N ASN A 85 -21.97 -6.42 -0.71
CA ASN A 85 -21.91 -5.25 -1.54
C ASN A 85 -20.77 -4.30 -1.09
N ILE A 86 -20.16 -3.61 -2.05
CA ILE A 86 -19.18 -2.54 -1.82
C ILE A 86 -19.39 -1.45 -2.85
N PHE A 87 -19.43 -0.19 -2.42
CA PHE A 87 -19.48 0.96 -3.32
C PHE A 87 -18.90 2.21 -2.67
N PHE A 88 -18.33 3.07 -3.49
CA PHE A 88 -17.84 4.39 -3.10
C PHE A 88 -18.95 5.44 -3.25
N ASN A 89 -19.20 6.18 -2.17
CA ASN A 89 -20.09 7.34 -2.16
C ASN A 89 -19.24 8.61 -2.23
N ASP A 90 -19.18 9.20 -3.41
CA ASP A 90 -18.37 10.37 -3.71
C ASP A 90 -18.74 11.60 -2.86
N LYS A 91 -20.05 11.86 -2.66
CA LYS A 91 -20.52 13.02 -1.88
C LYS A 91 -20.12 12.95 -0.41
N MET A 92 -20.01 11.76 0.14
CA MET A 92 -19.64 11.51 1.53
C MET A 92 -18.15 11.26 1.70
N LEU A 93 -17.40 11.09 0.61
CA LEU A 93 -16.04 10.54 0.58
C LEU A 93 -15.96 9.26 1.44
N ALA A 94 -16.87 8.32 1.16
CA ALA A 94 -17.03 7.13 1.98
C ALA A 94 -17.19 5.86 1.14
N VAL A 95 -16.53 4.78 1.54
CA VAL A 95 -16.79 3.44 1.01
C VAL A 95 -17.75 2.73 1.97
N MET A 96 -18.86 2.27 1.40
CA MET A 96 -19.89 1.52 2.10
C MET A 96 -19.73 0.04 1.79
N VAL A 97 -19.53 -0.77 2.83
CA VAL A 97 -19.34 -2.22 2.72
C VAL A 97 -20.45 -2.92 3.49
N SER A 98 -21.18 -3.79 2.81
CA SER A 98 -22.13 -4.72 3.42
C SER A 98 -21.50 -6.11 3.42
N LEU A 99 -21.41 -6.73 4.59
CA LEU A 99 -20.92 -8.10 4.75
C LEU A 99 -22.10 -9.09 4.68
N LYS A 100 -21.83 -10.29 4.18
CA LYS A 100 -22.81 -11.38 4.17
C LYS A 100 -23.21 -11.79 5.58
N GLU A 101 -24.39 -12.37 5.68
CA GLU A 101 -24.90 -12.92 6.94
C GLU A 101 -23.94 -13.95 7.53
N GLY A 102 -23.68 -13.85 8.84
CA GLY A 102 -22.73 -14.70 9.57
C GLY A 102 -21.28 -14.20 9.62
N VAL A 103 -20.89 -13.19 8.82
CA VAL A 103 -19.57 -12.56 8.93
C VAL A 103 -19.58 -11.56 10.10
N VAL A 104 -18.85 -11.87 11.16
CA VAL A 104 -18.83 -11.08 12.40
C VAL A 104 -17.61 -10.16 12.44
N VAL A 105 -17.86 -8.84 12.55
CA VAL A 105 -16.82 -7.86 12.81
C VAL A 105 -16.50 -7.85 14.30
N ASN A 106 -15.38 -8.48 14.69
CA ASN A 106 -14.98 -8.51 16.10
C ASN A 106 -14.25 -7.21 16.48
N ARG A 107 -15.01 -6.24 17.02
CA ARG A 107 -14.49 -4.92 17.43
C ARG A 107 -13.74 -4.92 18.77
N GLN A 108 -13.97 -5.93 19.62
CA GLN A 108 -13.44 -5.95 20.99
C GLN A 108 -11.99 -6.43 21.08
N GLU A 109 -11.49 -7.12 20.06
CA GLU A 109 -10.13 -7.68 20.04
C GLU A 109 -9.08 -6.76 19.40
N SER A 110 -9.46 -5.60 18.89
CA SER A 110 -8.54 -4.70 18.24
C SER A 110 -7.82 -3.78 19.23
N LEU A 111 -6.61 -4.13 19.62
CA LEU A 111 -5.68 -3.19 20.25
C LEU A 111 -5.34 -2.10 19.22
N ARG A 112 -5.82 -0.87 19.48
CA ARG A 112 -5.48 0.29 18.68
C ARG A 112 -4.02 0.65 18.94
N SER A 113 -3.11 0.32 18.03
CA SER A 113 -1.75 0.85 18.08
C SER A 113 -1.63 2.10 17.20
N LEU A 114 -0.96 3.12 17.73
CA LEU A 114 -0.58 4.30 16.96
C LEU A 114 0.50 3.86 15.96
N THR A 115 0.23 4.03 14.66
CA THR A 115 1.22 3.70 13.64
C THR A 115 2.32 4.74 13.59
N THR A 116 3.53 4.33 13.23
CA THR A 116 4.71 5.20 13.05
C THR A 116 4.66 6.05 11.76
N GLY A 117 3.55 6.05 11.04
CA GLY A 117 3.32 6.85 9.82
C GLY A 117 2.33 7.97 10.09
N CYS A 118 2.61 9.15 9.57
CA CYS A 118 1.84 10.40 9.64
C CYS A 118 0.46 10.30 10.33
N GLY A 119 0.41 10.72 11.58
CA GLY A 119 -0.72 11.14 12.40
C GLY A 119 -2.03 10.34 12.31
N LYS A 120 -2.43 9.69 13.39
CA LYS A 120 -3.77 9.11 13.63
C LYS A 120 -4.22 7.89 12.79
N CYS A 121 -3.38 7.25 11.98
CA CYS A 121 -3.72 5.94 11.42
C CYS A 121 -3.68 4.90 12.54
N TYR A 122 -4.83 4.32 12.85
CA TYR A 122 -4.93 3.17 13.76
C TYR A 122 -4.80 1.90 12.92
N THR A 123 -3.92 0.97 13.30
CA THR A 123 -4.01 -0.40 12.82
C THR A 123 -4.86 -1.20 13.80
N TYR A 124 -5.77 -1.98 13.25
CA TYR A 124 -6.56 -2.96 14.02
C TYR A 124 -5.82 -4.29 14.19
N ILE A 125 -4.53 -4.35 13.79
CA ILE A 125 -3.74 -5.57 13.90
C ILE A 125 -3.60 -5.93 15.37
N ASN A 126 -4.24 -7.02 15.75
CA ASN A 126 -4.03 -7.64 17.04
C ASN A 126 -2.66 -8.36 17.02
N PRO A 127 -1.65 -7.93 17.80
CA PRO A 127 -0.37 -8.60 17.87
C PRO A 127 -0.47 -10.09 18.20
N LEU A 128 -1.52 -10.49 18.94
CA LEU A 128 -1.80 -11.89 19.29
C LEU A 128 -2.29 -12.71 18.08
N LYS A 129 -2.86 -12.06 17.04
CA LYS A 129 -3.21 -12.73 15.78
C LYS A 129 -2.03 -12.90 14.85
N GLN A 130 -0.96 -12.12 14.98
CA GLN A 130 0.24 -12.26 14.14
C GLN A 130 0.90 -13.64 14.32
N SER A 131 0.89 -14.19 15.52
CA SER A 131 1.39 -15.55 15.78
C SER A 131 0.53 -16.68 15.18
N GLN A 132 -0.66 -16.36 14.68
CA GLN A 132 -1.58 -17.32 14.07
C GLN A 132 -1.45 -17.38 12.55
N TYR A 133 -0.66 -16.49 11.93
CA TYR A 133 -0.45 -16.53 10.48
C TYR A 133 0.41 -17.76 10.12
N ALA A 134 0.01 -18.43 9.03
CA ALA A 134 0.76 -19.56 8.52
C ALA A 134 2.14 -19.13 8.02
N THR A 135 3.11 -20.02 8.12
CA THR A 135 4.40 -19.88 7.45
C THR A 135 4.18 -19.85 5.94
N ILE A 136 4.84 -18.95 5.24
CA ILE A 136 4.72 -18.81 3.79
C ILE A 136 5.58 -19.87 3.12
N GLU A 137 4.89 -20.80 2.46
CA GLU A 137 5.52 -21.83 1.64
C GLU A 137 5.33 -21.48 0.16
N THR A 138 6.39 -21.64 -0.62
CA THR A 138 6.38 -21.47 -2.06
C THR A 138 7.51 -22.29 -2.68
N ASP A 139 7.23 -22.91 -3.82
CA ASP A 139 8.22 -23.60 -4.65
C ASP A 139 8.90 -22.63 -5.64
N SER A 140 8.49 -21.36 -5.65
CA SER A 140 9.04 -20.36 -6.56
C SER A 140 10.44 -19.93 -6.11
N SER A 141 11.36 -19.84 -7.07
CA SER A 141 12.66 -19.20 -6.90
C SER A 141 12.70 -17.84 -7.59
N PHE A 142 13.50 -16.93 -7.06
CA PHE A 142 13.53 -15.54 -7.51
C PHE A 142 14.96 -15.10 -7.86
N SER A 143 15.18 -14.66 -9.10
CA SER A 143 16.48 -14.19 -9.54
C SER A 143 16.82 -12.84 -8.90
N ILE A 144 17.95 -12.78 -8.19
CA ILE A 144 18.49 -11.55 -7.59
C ILE A 144 18.66 -10.47 -8.68
N ARG A 145 19.19 -10.84 -9.83
CA ARG A 145 19.38 -9.92 -10.97
C ARG A 145 18.06 -9.29 -11.41
N ASN A 146 16.99 -10.08 -11.49
CA ASN A 146 15.66 -9.58 -11.86
C ASN A 146 15.07 -8.68 -10.76
N LEU A 147 15.28 -9.00 -9.49
CA LEU A 147 14.83 -8.16 -8.37
C LEU A 147 15.53 -6.79 -8.36
N LEU A 148 16.84 -6.75 -8.61
CA LEU A 148 17.59 -5.49 -8.73
C LEU A 148 17.10 -4.65 -9.92
N LYS A 149 16.90 -5.28 -11.09
CA LYS A 149 16.35 -4.64 -12.28
C LYS A 149 14.95 -4.08 -12.01
N MET A 150 14.05 -4.89 -11.46
CA MET A 150 12.67 -4.50 -11.11
C MET A 150 12.67 -3.29 -10.16
N MET A 151 13.52 -3.27 -9.13
CA MET A 151 13.64 -2.13 -8.22
C MET A 151 14.14 -0.86 -8.92
N GLY A 152 15.08 -0.98 -9.86
CA GLY A 152 15.57 0.14 -10.66
C GLY A 152 14.48 0.75 -11.54
N GLU A 153 13.70 -0.09 -12.22
CA GLU A 153 12.58 0.33 -13.07
C GLU A 153 11.40 0.89 -12.27
N PHE A 154 11.09 0.28 -11.14
CA PHE A 154 10.02 0.68 -10.24
C PHE A 154 10.07 2.17 -9.88
N VAL A 155 11.26 2.67 -9.49
CA VAL A 155 11.43 4.07 -9.08
C VAL A 155 11.17 5.03 -10.25
N SER A 156 11.60 4.68 -11.47
CA SER A 156 11.40 5.51 -12.65
C SER A 156 9.95 5.55 -13.13
N ARG A 157 9.16 4.53 -12.79
CA ARG A 157 7.75 4.37 -13.16
C ARG A 157 6.77 5.00 -12.16
N SER A 158 7.25 5.38 -10.98
CA SER A 158 6.45 6.07 -9.96
C SER A 158 6.21 7.53 -10.37
N VAL A 159 5.15 7.76 -11.14
CA VAL A 159 4.88 9.04 -11.84
C VAL A 159 4.56 10.15 -10.86
N ILE A 160 3.66 9.91 -9.90
CA ILE A 160 3.25 10.94 -8.92
C ILE A 160 4.47 11.29 -8.04
N TYR A 161 5.21 10.28 -7.58
CA TYR A 161 6.42 10.49 -6.78
C TYR A 161 7.47 11.32 -7.49
N ARG A 162 7.68 11.07 -8.80
CA ARG A 162 8.68 11.78 -9.61
C ARG A 162 8.25 13.20 -9.95
N ASP A 163 6.99 13.39 -10.36
CA ASP A 163 6.51 14.65 -10.94
C ASP A 163 6.00 15.63 -9.89
N ILE A 164 5.53 15.13 -8.75
CA ILE A 164 4.95 15.95 -7.67
C ILE A 164 5.70 15.73 -6.36
N GLY A 165 5.99 14.47 -6.01
CA GLY A 165 6.51 14.06 -4.69
C GLY A 165 5.41 13.84 -3.67
N GLY A 166 5.78 13.73 -2.38
CA GLY A 166 4.83 13.63 -1.26
C GLY A 166 4.08 12.30 -1.14
N VAL A 167 4.43 11.28 -1.93
CA VAL A 167 3.79 9.96 -1.92
C VAL A 167 4.78 8.82 -1.69
N HIS A 168 4.26 7.68 -1.34
CA HIS A 168 4.93 6.39 -1.38
C HIS A 168 4.44 5.58 -2.58
N SER A 169 5.28 4.65 -3.04
CA SER A 169 4.94 3.75 -4.14
C SER A 169 5.16 2.31 -3.73
N VAL A 170 4.30 1.42 -4.20
CA VAL A 170 4.42 -0.04 -4.06
C VAL A 170 4.10 -0.68 -5.40
N LEU A 171 4.94 -1.62 -5.82
CA LEU A 171 4.77 -2.45 -7.01
C LEU A 171 4.53 -3.88 -6.57
N PHE A 172 3.46 -4.48 -7.06
CA PHE A 172 3.19 -5.92 -6.99
C PHE A 172 3.49 -6.54 -8.35
N HIS A 173 4.20 -7.65 -8.37
CA HIS A 173 4.49 -8.41 -9.58
C HIS A 173 4.34 -9.90 -9.32
N ALA A 174 3.51 -10.58 -10.09
CA ALA A 174 3.35 -12.03 -10.09
C ALA A 174 2.95 -12.50 -11.48
N ASP A 175 3.70 -13.43 -12.04
CA ASP A 175 3.50 -13.96 -13.40
C ASP A 175 3.46 -12.81 -14.44
N ASP A 176 2.34 -12.63 -15.13
CA ASP A 176 2.07 -11.57 -16.10
C ASP A 176 1.36 -10.35 -15.50
N VAL A 177 1.06 -10.38 -14.20
CA VAL A 177 0.35 -9.30 -13.49
C VAL A 177 1.32 -8.36 -12.84
N GLU A 178 1.15 -7.08 -13.13
CA GLU A 178 1.89 -6.01 -12.50
C GLU A 178 0.97 -4.86 -12.11
N ILE A 179 1.04 -4.46 -10.84
CA ILE A 179 0.22 -3.40 -10.27
C ILE A 179 1.13 -2.41 -9.55
N LEU A 180 1.22 -1.18 -10.06
CA LEU A 180 1.89 -0.07 -9.41
C LEU A 180 0.87 0.85 -8.76
N VAL A 181 1.05 1.12 -7.48
CA VAL A 181 0.17 1.98 -6.68
C VAL A 181 1.00 3.06 -6.00
N GLU A 182 0.48 4.28 -6.01
CA GLU A 182 1.04 5.42 -5.28
C GLU A 182 0.00 6.01 -4.35
N ASP A 183 0.41 6.39 -3.13
CA ASP A 183 -0.44 7.01 -2.12
C ASP A 183 0.41 7.81 -1.11
N ILE A 184 -0.20 8.78 -0.43
CA ILE A 184 0.45 9.54 0.66
C ILE A 184 0.84 8.64 1.84
N GLY A 185 0.09 7.55 2.06
CA GLY A 185 0.34 6.53 3.06
C GLY A 185 0.93 5.25 2.47
N ARG A 186 2.13 4.82 2.93
CA ARG A 186 2.67 3.53 2.47
C ARG A 186 1.74 2.35 2.79
N HIS A 187 1.03 2.39 3.92
CA HIS A 187 0.06 1.35 4.30
C HIS A 187 -1.09 1.27 3.29
N ASN A 188 -1.58 2.43 2.84
CA ASN A 188 -2.63 2.53 1.83
C ASN A 188 -2.23 1.87 0.51
N CYS A 189 -0.96 2.00 0.10
CA CYS A 189 -0.47 1.34 -1.11
C CYS A 189 -0.61 -0.20 -1.01
N PHE A 190 -0.27 -0.79 0.14
CA PHE A 190 -0.43 -2.24 0.33
C PHE A 190 -1.91 -2.63 0.35
N ASP A 191 -2.76 -1.82 1.01
CA ASP A 191 -4.20 -2.07 1.05
C ASP A 191 -4.82 -1.97 -0.35
N LYS A 192 -4.48 -0.95 -1.14
CA LYS A 192 -4.94 -0.83 -2.53
C LYS A 192 -4.54 -2.03 -3.39
N ILE A 193 -3.30 -2.53 -3.25
CA ILE A 193 -2.85 -3.72 -3.99
C ILE A 193 -3.63 -4.97 -3.56
N SER A 194 -3.68 -5.26 -2.26
CA SER A 194 -4.40 -6.44 -1.78
C SER A 194 -5.88 -6.37 -2.14
N GLY A 195 -6.51 -5.20 -1.98
CA GLY A 195 -7.90 -5.00 -2.34
C GLY A 195 -8.19 -5.22 -3.81
N ARG A 196 -7.29 -4.76 -4.70
CA ARG A 196 -7.44 -5.02 -6.14
C ARG A 196 -7.33 -6.50 -6.48
N ILE A 197 -6.32 -7.20 -5.97
CA ILE A 197 -6.14 -8.64 -6.20
C ILE A 197 -7.33 -9.45 -5.67
N ILE A 198 -7.85 -9.10 -4.48
CA ILE A 198 -9.00 -9.75 -3.86
C ILE A 198 -10.27 -9.48 -4.68
N LYS A 199 -10.49 -8.24 -5.11
CA LYS A 199 -11.63 -7.83 -5.93
C LYS A 199 -11.69 -8.60 -7.26
N GLU A 200 -10.51 -8.90 -7.82
CA GLU A 200 -10.37 -9.69 -9.06
C GLU A 200 -10.43 -11.22 -8.82
N GLY A 201 -10.54 -11.67 -7.55
CA GLY A 201 -10.57 -13.09 -7.20
C GLY A 201 -9.26 -13.84 -7.45
N ARG A 202 -8.11 -13.14 -7.47
CA ARG A 202 -6.80 -13.67 -7.85
C ARG A 202 -5.83 -13.81 -6.67
N THR A 203 -6.31 -14.18 -5.51
CA THR A 203 -5.49 -14.32 -4.29
C THR A 203 -4.41 -15.40 -4.40
N ASP A 204 -4.53 -16.34 -5.36
CA ASP A 204 -3.51 -17.33 -5.71
C ASP A 204 -2.19 -16.68 -6.15
N LEU A 205 -2.23 -15.47 -6.73
CA LEU A 205 -1.03 -14.73 -7.15
C LEU A 205 -0.13 -14.34 -5.98
N PHE A 206 -0.68 -14.15 -4.78
CA PHE A 206 0.11 -13.73 -3.64
C PHE A 206 1.31 -14.63 -3.36
N ARG A 207 1.14 -15.95 -3.49
CA ARG A 207 2.18 -16.95 -3.20
C ARG A 207 3.34 -16.98 -4.19
N ARG A 208 3.17 -16.33 -5.34
CA ARG A 208 4.19 -16.23 -6.41
C ARG A 208 4.73 -14.81 -6.58
N ALA A 209 4.27 -13.89 -5.73
CA ALA A 209 4.51 -12.48 -5.91
C ALA A 209 5.85 -11.99 -5.35
N VAL A 210 6.35 -10.96 -6.00
CA VAL A 210 7.33 -10.02 -5.46
C VAL A 210 6.63 -8.70 -5.21
N VAL A 211 6.88 -8.09 -4.05
CA VAL A 211 6.41 -6.73 -3.77
C VAL A 211 7.61 -5.81 -3.59
N CYS A 212 7.67 -4.72 -4.36
CA CYS A 212 8.67 -3.67 -4.20
C CYS A 212 8.05 -2.45 -3.52
N VAL A 213 8.76 -1.84 -2.56
CA VAL A 213 8.30 -0.67 -1.81
C VAL A 213 9.35 0.43 -1.76
N SER A 214 8.92 1.69 -1.89
CA SER A 214 9.80 2.86 -1.79
C SER A 214 10.23 3.18 -0.35
N GLY A 215 9.39 2.86 0.64
CA GLY A 215 9.54 3.23 2.05
C GLY A 215 10.11 2.13 2.94
N ARG A 216 10.30 2.46 4.22
CA ARG A 216 10.76 1.51 5.26
C ARG A 216 9.76 0.36 5.44
N ILE A 217 10.29 -0.83 5.77
CA ILE A 217 9.49 -1.98 6.16
C ILE A 217 9.35 -1.98 7.70
N SER A 218 8.18 -1.60 8.20
CA SER A 218 7.82 -1.74 9.62
C SER A 218 7.22 -3.12 9.91
N SER A 219 7.05 -3.46 11.19
CA SER A 219 6.33 -4.68 11.61
C SER A 219 4.91 -4.73 11.07
N GLU A 220 4.24 -3.58 10.96
CA GLU A 220 2.88 -3.47 10.40
C GLU A 220 2.84 -3.79 8.90
N ILE A 221 3.80 -3.26 8.13
CA ILE A 221 3.95 -3.61 6.71
C ILE A 221 4.25 -5.11 6.56
N MET A 222 5.15 -5.64 7.40
CA MET A 222 5.45 -7.07 7.39
C MET A 222 4.22 -7.92 7.71
N ALA A 223 3.39 -7.51 8.66
CA ALA A 223 2.14 -8.20 8.97
C ALA A 223 1.18 -8.25 7.76
N LYS A 224 1.07 -7.16 6.99
CA LYS A 224 0.27 -7.15 5.75
C LYS A 224 0.85 -8.12 4.70
N ILE A 225 2.16 -8.13 4.50
CA ILE A 225 2.85 -9.08 3.60
C ILE A 225 2.59 -10.53 4.00
N ILE A 226 2.68 -10.84 5.30
CA ILE A 226 2.41 -12.18 5.83
C ILE A 226 0.93 -12.54 5.63
N ARG A 227 0.01 -11.62 5.91
CA ARG A 227 -1.42 -11.81 5.70
C ARG A 227 -1.77 -12.08 4.23
N MET A 228 -1.13 -11.37 3.30
CA MET A 228 -1.26 -11.63 1.87
C MET A 228 -0.64 -12.97 1.45
N GLY A 229 0.34 -13.48 2.19
CA GLY A 229 1.08 -14.69 1.83
C GLY A 229 2.17 -14.45 0.78
N VAL A 230 2.69 -13.22 0.68
CA VAL A 230 3.71 -12.83 -0.30
C VAL A 230 5.10 -13.29 0.14
N PRO A 231 5.82 -14.10 -0.66
CA PRO A 231 7.09 -14.69 -0.27
C PRO A 231 8.28 -13.72 -0.31
N VAL A 232 8.24 -12.67 -1.13
CA VAL A 232 9.39 -11.78 -1.35
C VAL A 232 8.98 -10.31 -1.25
N LEU A 233 9.65 -9.58 -0.36
CA LEU A 233 9.52 -8.13 -0.20
C LEU A 233 10.84 -7.43 -0.43
N VAL A 234 10.88 -6.49 -1.37
CA VAL A 234 12.07 -5.73 -1.76
C VAL A 234 11.84 -4.24 -1.45
N SER A 235 12.78 -3.61 -0.74
CA SER A 235 12.66 -2.20 -0.38
C SER A 235 13.85 -1.36 -0.81
N LYS A 236 13.57 -0.13 -1.26
CA LYS A 236 14.57 0.92 -1.44
C LYS A 236 15.15 1.41 -0.10
N SER A 237 14.41 1.22 1.00
CA SER A 237 14.80 1.57 2.36
C SER A 237 15.11 0.32 3.19
N THR A 238 15.21 0.47 4.51
CA THR A 238 15.58 -0.61 5.42
C THR A 238 14.38 -1.15 6.19
N PRO A 239 14.39 -2.45 6.59
CA PRO A 239 13.44 -2.98 7.55
C PRO A 239 13.81 -2.58 8.98
N THR A 240 12.82 -2.59 9.87
CA THR A 240 13.05 -2.55 11.32
C THR A 240 13.43 -3.94 11.84
N THR A 241 14.07 -4.01 12.99
CA THR A 241 14.41 -5.30 13.63
C THR A 241 13.18 -6.16 13.92
N ALA A 242 12.06 -5.55 14.30
CA ALA A 242 10.80 -6.24 14.50
C ALA A 242 10.27 -6.85 13.19
N ALA A 243 10.34 -6.11 12.07
CA ALA A 243 9.96 -6.63 10.75
C ALA A 243 10.83 -7.81 10.32
N VAL A 244 12.16 -7.76 10.57
CA VAL A 244 13.08 -8.85 10.25
C VAL A 244 12.77 -10.11 11.07
N ARG A 245 12.43 -9.97 12.36
CA ARG A 245 12.03 -11.12 13.20
C ARG A 245 10.77 -11.78 12.65
N LEU A 246 9.73 -11.00 12.38
CA LEU A 246 8.49 -11.51 11.77
C LEU A 246 8.74 -12.18 10.42
N ALA A 247 9.58 -11.57 9.58
CA ALA A 247 9.92 -12.14 8.28
C ALA A 247 10.56 -13.53 8.39
N ARG A 248 11.47 -13.72 9.35
CA ARG A 248 12.12 -15.02 9.63
C ARG A 248 11.14 -16.03 10.19
N GLU A 249 10.27 -15.61 11.11
CA GLU A 249 9.26 -16.46 11.75
C GLU A 249 8.25 -17.00 10.72
N HIS A 250 7.85 -16.16 9.76
CA HIS A 250 6.85 -16.49 8.75
C HIS A 250 7.42 -16.81 7.36
N ASN A 251 8.74 -17.05 7.26
CA ASN A 251 9.42 -17.46 6.03
C ASN A 251 9.26 -16.46 4.87
N VAL A 252 9.40 -15.14 5.13
CA VAL A 252 9.40 -14.08 4.10
C VAL A 252 10.83 -13.70 3.76
N THR A 253 11.19 -13.70 2.48
CA THR A 253 12.46 -13.15 2.00
C THR A 253 12.39 -11.63 1.96
N VAL A 254 13.32 -10.96 2.64
CA VAL A 254 13.38 -9.50 2.69
C VAL A 254 14.71 -9.01 2.15
N LEU A 255 14.63 -8.21 1.09
CA LEU A 255 15.76 -7.42 0.60
C LEU A 255 15.51 -5.95 0.96
N GLY A 256 16.52 -5.30 1.52
CA GLY A 256 16.44 -3.89 1.88
C GLY A 256 17.65 -3.11 1.40
N TYR A 257 17.48 -1.79 1.38
CA TYR A 257 18.47 -0.86 0.87
C TYR A 257 18.88 -1.17 -0.58
N VAL A 258 17.91 -1.68 -1.37
CA VAL A 258 18.18 -2.15 -2.73
C VAL A 258 18.35 -0.97 -3.68
N ARG A 259 19.40 -1.04 -4.49
CA ARG A 259 19.76 -0.12 -5.56
C ARG A 259 20.05 -0.93 -6.82
N LYS A 260 20.35 -0.24 -7.92
CA LYS A 260 20.62 -0.88 -9.21
C LYS A 260 21.79 -1.87 -9.15
N ASP A 261 22.74 -1.63 -8.29
CA ASP A 261 24.04 -2.32 -8.16
C ASP A 261 24.15 -3.23 -6.92
N GLY A 262 23.10 -3.29 -6.07
CA GLY A 262 23.13 -4.17 -4.90
C GLY A 262 22.10 -3.84 -3.83
N GLY A 263 22.23 -4.52 -2.68
CA GLY A 263 21.37 -4.38 -1.52
C GLY A 263 21.75 -5.39 -0.44
N TYR A 264 20.91 -5.51 0.58
CA TYR A 264 21.14 -6.45 1.68
C TYR A 264 19.98 -7.44 1.80
N ILE A 265 20.30 -8.71 2.06
CA ILE A 265 19.31 -9.75 2.38
C ILE A 265 19.19 -9.79 3.91
N TYR A 266 17.99 -9.55 4.44
CA TYR A 266 17.71 -9.52 5.88
C TYR A 266 17.12 -10.82 6.41
N SER A 267 16.47 -11.59 5.54
CA SER A 267 15.82 -12.85 5.93
C SER A 267 15.67 -13.80 4.72
N VAL A 268 15.66 -15.10 5.00
CA VAL A 268 15.26 -16.21 4.11
C VAL A 268 15.89 -16.11 2.70
N PRO A 269 17.20 -16.33 2.56
CA PRO A 269 17.89 -16.28 1.27
C PRO A 269 17.64 -17.48 0.37
N GLU A 270 17.10 -18.58 0.89
CA GLU A 270 17.09 -19.92 0.28
C GLU A 270 16.33 -19.99 -1.06
N ARG A 271 15.35 -19.07 -1.26
CA ARG A 271 14.60 -19.00 -2.52
C ARG A 271 15.20 -18.03 -3.54
N LEU A 272 16.32 -17.41 -3.21
CA LEU A 272 17.01 -16.50 -4.12
C LEU A 272 18.02 -17.26 -4.98
N VAL A 273 18.03 -16.97 -6.28
CA VAL A 273 19.00 -17.49 -7.24
C VAL A 273 19.75 -16.32 -7.91
N PRO A 274 20.99 -16.52 -8.39
CA PRO A 274 21.81 -15.48 -9.03
C PRO A 274 21.14 -14.72 -10.17
#